data_f666b65666c0f7eb7e02c81a392b41dc
#
_entry.id   f666b65666c0f7eb7e02c81a392b41dc
#
_cell.length_a   1.000
_cell.length_b   1.000
_cell.length_c   1.000
_cell.angle_alpha   90.00
_cell.angle_beta   90.00
_cell.angle_gamma   90.00
#
_symmetry.space_group_name_H-M   'P 1'
#
loop_
_entity.id
_entity.type
_entity.pdbx_description
1 polymer ?
#
loop_
_entity_poly.entity_id
_entity_poly.type
_entity_poly.pdbx_seq_one_letter_code
_entity_poly.pdbx_strand_id
1 'polypeptide(L)'
;MKKAFNLTTCEGDADFLADPVETARQLEGYDGIELQVIDDPPGGLVDPALVTGLHMACVPCWYALWTGDEKGLLDEFGTLAEAEEYYGGPLTRDTLLSKFRRDLVWADRLGAEYLVFHIAESRVIESFTEEYLHTDEEICEACAEILDILFEGRKAGPLLLLENLWQPGMNLRRPEITRDMLEAVKYPNKGIMLDTGHLMNTNTSVDTQEQGLAWIHRVIDAHETAGFDLCGAVRGVHLNASTSGALAKRVKEAPPKLEGSYKDRTSKMFFHVFERDQHRPFTAPGVKDLVERLAPDYLTTELITMDQDDRRRKNSIQLNAIK
;
A
#
# COMPACT_ATOMS: atom_id res chain seq x y z
N MET A 1 -14.99 -9.26 -11.13
CA MET A 1 -14.18 -8.91 -9.94
C MET A 1 -13.65 -10.19 -9.32
N LYS A 2 -12.32 -10.36 -9.28
CA LYS A 2 -11.65 -11.41 -8.51
C LYS A 2 -11.40 -10.94 -7.08
N LYS A 3 -11.53 -11.84 -6.11
CA LYS A 3 -11.32 -11.54 -4.70
C LYS A 3 -10.05 -12.21 -4.19
N ALA A 4 -9.23 -11.45 -3.49
CA ALA A 4 -8.04 -11.94 -2.82
C ALA A 4 -8.02 -11.48 -1.34
N PHE A 5 -7.15 -12.06 -0.54
CA PHE A 5 -6.75 -11.50 0.74
C PHE A 5 -5.23 -11.37 0.80
N ASN A 6 -4.76 -10.42 1.61
CA ASN A 6 -3.33 -10.16 1.74
C ASN A 6 -2.62 -11.24 2.55
N LEU A 7 -1.40 -11.53 2.15
CA LEU A 7 -0.50 -12.48 2.82
C LEU A 7 0.95 -12.06 2.60
N THR A 8 1.82 -12.44 3.54
CA THR A 8 3.26 -12.21 3.42
C THR A 8 4.04 -13.52 3.40
N THR A 9 5.34 -13.47 3.13
CA THR A 9 6.24 -14.62 3.32
C THR A 9 6.89 -14.67 4.70
N CYS A 10 6.42 -13.86 5.66
CA CYS A 10 6.86 -13.94 7.05
C CYS A 10 6.46 -15.27 7.71
N GLU A 11 7.17 -15.65 8.79
CA GLU A 11 7.10 -16.97 9.43
C GLU A 11 5.67 -17.49 9.65
N GLY A 12 4.78 -16.71 10.26
CA GLY A 12 3.40 -17.15 10.53
C GLY A 12 2.54 -17.39 9.29
N ASP A 13 2.78 -16.64 8.22
CA ASP A 13 2.09 -16.80 6.94
C ASP A 13 2.74 -17.91 6.10
N ALA A 14 4.06 -18.12 6.26
CA ALA A 14 4.76 -19.25 5.63
C ALA A 14 4.24 -20.59 6.16
N ASP A 15 3.96 -20.72 7.46
CA ASP A 15 3.35 -21.90 8.05
C ASP A 15 1.96 -22.17 7.48
N PHE A 16 1.16 -21.13 7.26
CA PHE A 16 -0.14 -21.24 6.60
C PHE A 16 -0.01 -21.78 5.17
N LEU A 17 0.91 -21.22 4.38
CA LEU A 17 1.14 -21.66 2.99
C LEU A 17 1.60 -23.12 2.90
N ALA A 18 2.25 -23.65 3.95
CA ALA A 18 2.71 -25.03 4.03
C ALA A 18 1.58 -26.02 4.36
N ASP A 19 0.39 -25.58 4.83
CA ASP A 19 -0.77 -26.42 5.15
C ASP A 19 -1.85 -26.32 4.07
N PRO A 20 -1.96 -27.30 3.13
CA PRO A 20 -2.92 -27.24 2.04
C PRO A 20 -4.38 -27.30 2.51
N VAL A 21 -4.66 -27.92 3.66
CA VAL A 21 -6.03 -28.04 4.19
C VAL A 21 -6.48 -26.68 4.75
N GLU A 22 -5.62 -26.03 5.52
CA GLU A 22 -5.92 -24.72 6.06
C GLU A 22 -5.96 -23.66 4.94
N THR A 23 -5.03 -23.73 3.98
CA THR A 23 -5.05 -22.87 2.78
C THR A 23 -6.39 -22.97 2.03
N ALA A 24 -6.86 -24.19 1.74
CA ALA A 24 -8.14 -24.37 1.07
C ALA A 24 -9.32 -23.82 1.88
N ARG A 25 -9.29 -23.95 3.21
CA ARG A 25 -10.33 -23.43 4.10
C ARG A 25 -10.35 -21.91 4.13
N GLN A 26 -9.19 -21.26 4.12
CA GLN A 26 -9.08 -19.81 4.15
C GLN A 26 -9.45 -19.16 2.81
N LEU A 27 -9.27 -19.90 1.71
CA LEU A 27 -9.65 -19.46 0.36
C LEU A 27 -11.15 -19.56 0.09
N GLU A 28 -11.97 -20.08 1.02
CA GLU A 28 -13.40 -20.14 0.80
C GLU A 28 -14.03 -18.75 0.57
N GLY A 29 -14.50 -18.51 -0.65
CA GLY A 29 -15.06 -17.22 -1.08
C GLY A 29 -14.05 -16.24 -1.68
N TYR A 30 -12.80 -16.66 -1.82
CA TYR A 30 -11.73 -15.96 -2.51
C TYR A 30 -11.25 -16.71 -3.76
N ASP A 31 -10.72 -15.98 -4.72
CA ASP A 31 -10.12 -16.51 -5.95
C ASP A 31 -8.61 -16.75 -5.81
N GLY A 32 -7.97 -16.18 -4.77
CA GLY A 32 -6.55 -16.32 -4.50
C GLY A 32 -6.06 -15.38 -3.39
N ILE A 33 -4.76 -15.15 -3.41
CA ILE A 33 -4.07 -14.27 -2.46
C ILE A 33 -3.36 -13.13 -3.20
N GLU A 34 -3.19 -12.00 -2.50
CA GLU A 34 -2.23 -10.99 -2.83
C GLU A 34 -1.01 -11.17 -1.92
N LEU A 35 0.12 -11.49 -2.51
CA LEU A 35 1.33 -11.86 -1.77
C LEU A 35 2.31 -10.69 -1.70
N GLN A 36 2.86 -10.42 -0.51
CA GLN A 36 4.04 -9.60 -0.33
C GLN A 36 5.24 -10.46 0.04
N VAL A 37 6.29 -10.44 -0.81
CA VAL A 37 7.52 -11.20 -0.55
C VAL A 37 8.46 -10.36 0.31
N ILE A 38 8.49 -10.63 1.60
CA ILE A 38 9.41 -9.98 2.55
C ILE A 38 10.77 -10.66 2.47
N ASP A 39 10.84 -11.95 2.79
CA ASP A 39 12.03 -12.79 2.62
C ASP A 39 11.79 -13.77 1.47
N ASP A 40 12.86 -14.15 0.77
CA ASP A 40 12.74 -15.13 -0.31
C ASP A 40 12.26 -16.47 0.26
N PRO A 41 11.06 -16.92 -0.08
CA PRO A 41 10.51 -18.15 0.46
C PRO A 41 11.30 -19.37 -0.06
N PRO A 42 11.36 -20.45 0.73
CA PRO A 42 11.90 -21.72 0.24
C PRO A 42 11.21 -22.15 -1.06
N GLY A 43 11.97 -22.75 -1.97
CA GLY A 43 11.43 -23.20 -3.25
C GLY A 43 10.23 -24.14 -3.07
N GLY A 44 9.11 -23.82 -3.72
CA GLY A 44 7.87 -24.59 -3.66
C GLY A 44 6.97 -24.29 -2.47
N LEU A 45 7.29 -23.35 -1.60
CA LEU A 45 6.41 -22.95 -0.49
C LEU A 45 5.14 -22.26 -1.01
N VAL A 46 5.27 -21.40 -2.02
CA VAL A 46 4.13 -20.68 -2.61
C VAL A 46 3.72 -21.40 -3.88
N ASP A 47 2.48 -21.91 -3.91
CA ASP A 47 1.88 -22.42 -5.14
C ASP A 47 1.47 -21.24 -6.03
N PRO A 48 2.02 -21.10 -7.24
CA PRO A 48 1.66 -20.04 -8.17
C PRO A 48 0.16 -19.94 -8.47
N ALA A 49 -0.56 -21.08 -8.41
CA ALA A 49 -2.01 -21.12 -8.67
C ALA A 49 -2.82 -20.36 -7.60
N LEU A 50 -2.25 -20.07 -6.44
CA LEU A 50 -2.91 -19.31 -5.37
C LEU A 50 -2.71 -17.80 -5.53
N VAL A 51 -1.69 -17.36 -6.28
CA VAL A 51 -1.31 -15.96 -6.34
C VAL A 51 -2.10 -15.22 -7.41
N THR A 52 -2.99 -14.33 -7.00
CA THR A 52 -3.70 -13.42 -7.91
C THR A 52 -2.88 -12.14 -8.15
N GLY A 53 -2.30 -11.58 -7.12
CA GLY A 53 -1.52 -10.35 -7.18
C GLY A 53 -0.27 -10.40 -6.32
N LEU A 54 0.65 -9.47 -6.56
CA LEU A 54 1.83 -9.29 -5.74
C LEU A 54 1.94 -7.83 -5.30
N HIS A 55 2.06 -7.63 -3.99
CA HIS A 55 2.34 -6.33 -3.41
C HIS A 55 3.85 -6.11 -3.38
N MET A 56 4.33 -5.03 -4.00
CA MET A 56 5.77 -4.73 -4.05
C MET A 56 6.26 -4.23 -2.68
N ALA A 57 7.57 -4.25 -2.49
CA ALA A 57 8.20 -3.83 -1.24
C ALA A 57 7.80 -2.40 -0.85
N CYS A 58 7.39 -2.22 0.40
CA CYS A 58 7.17 -0.90 0.98
C CYS A 58 8.51 -0.35 1.51
N VAL A 59 8.95 0.77 0.95
CA VAL A 59 10.12 1.53 1.42
C VAL A 59 9.63 2.93 1.76
N PRO A 60 9.29 3.26 3.02
CA PRO A 60 8.63 4.53 3.34
C PRO A 60 9.48 5.75 3.06
N CYS A 61 10.77 5.71 3.42
CA CYS A 61 11.70 6.82 3.24
C CYS A 61 12.68 6.49 2.14
N TRP A 62 12.57 7.12 0.98
CA TRP A 62 13.38 6.78 -0.19
C TRP A 62 13.78 8.00 -1.05
N TYR A 63 13.11 9.14 -0.93
CA TYR A 63 13.26 10.26 -1.85
C TYR A 63 14.66 10.88 -1.78
N ALA A 64 15.23 11.03 -0.58
CA ALA A 64 16.58 11.57 -0.42
C ALA A 64 17.64 10.66 -1.08
N LEU A 65 17.48 9.32 -1.01
CA LEU A 65 18.34 8.38 -1.73
C LEU A 65 18.18 8.53 -3.25
N TRP A 66 16.94 8.65 -3.73
CA TRP A 66 16.64 8.76 -5.15
C TRP A 66 17.22 10.02 -5.78
N THR A 67 17.12 11.15 -5.08
CA THR A 67 17.61 12.44 -5.55
C THR A 67 19.12 12.66 -5.28
N GLY A 68 19.75 11.79 -4.48
CA GLY A 68 21.13 11.95 -4.06
C GLY A 68 21.33 13.08 -3.04
N ASP A 69 20.29 13.39 -2.26
CA ASP A 69 20.35 14.41 -1.20
C ASP A 69 21.03 13.84 0.06
N GLU A 70 22.37 13.95 0.10
CA GLU A 70 23.18 13.50 1.25
C GLU A 70 22.76 14.20 2.55
N LYS A 71 22.39 15.49 2.48
CA LYS A 71 21.93 16.22 3.66
C LYS A 71 20.61 15.64 4.17
N GLY A 72 19.66 15.37 3.30
CA GLY A 72 18.40 14.72 3.65
C GLY A 72 18.60 13.34 4.26
N LEU A 73 19.56 12.56 3.73
CA LEU A 73 19.94 11.27 4.32
C LEU A 73 20.51 11.43 5.73
N LEU A 74 21.41 12.38 5.95
CA LEU A 74 21.98 12.64 7.28
C LEU A 74 20.93 13.16 8.27
N ASP A 75 20.04 14.04 7.83
CA ASP A 75 18.94 14.59 8.65
C ASP A 75 17.95 13.48 9.07
N GLU A 76 17.71 12.49 8.21
CA GLU A 76 16.79 11.38 8.50
C GLU A 76 17.47 10.25 9.26
N PHE A 77 18.61 9.77 8.81
CA PHE A 77 19.24 8.57 9.38
C PHE A 77 20.21 8.87 10.51
N GLY A 78 20.76 10.07 10.59
CA GLY A 78 21.78 10.48 11.54
C GLY A 78 23.20 10.21 11.01
N THR A 79 23.42 9.09 10.36
CA THR A 79 24.69 8.75 9.69
C THR A 79 24.44 8.06 8.35
N LEU A 80 25.39 8.17 7.40
CA LEU A 80 25.28 7.45 6.12
C LEU A 80 25.37 5.93 6.33
N ALA A 81 26.05 5.46 7.37
CA ALA A 81 26.14 4.05 7.69
C ALA A 81 24.77 3.47 8.14
N GLU A 82 23.98 4.20 8.91
CA GLU A 82 22.61 3.81 9.25
C GLU A 82 21.70 3.81 8.01
N ALA A 83 21.91 4.75 7.09
CA ALA A 83 21.20 4.75 5.81
C ALA A 83 21.58 3.52 4.94
N GLU A 84 22.86 3.19 4.82
CA GLU A 84 23.32 1.98 4.11
C GLU A 84 22.75 0.69 4.74
N GLU A 85 22.69 0.61 6.06
CA GLU A 85 22.05 -0.52 6.76
C GLU A 85 20.56 -0.62 6.44
N TYR A 86 19.83 0.48 6.48
CA TYR A 86 18.39 0.54 6.15
C TYR A 86 18.09 0.11 4.72
N TYR A 87 18.85 0.62 3.76
CA TYR A 87 18.64 0.25 2.35
C TYR A 87 19.24 -1.13 2.01
N GLY A 88 20.12 -1.67 2.84
CA GLY A 88 20.78 -2.94 2.64
C GLY A 88 21.87 -2.90 1.56
N GLY A 89 22.54 -1.76 1.37
CA GLY A 89 23.61 -1.60 0.39
C GLY A 89 24.06 -0.15 0.19
N PRO A 90 24.91 0.11 -0.81
CA PRO A 90 25.40 1.44 -1.12
C PRO A 90 24.28 2.45 -1.37
N LEU A 91 24.50 3.71 -1.03
CA LEU A 91 23.49 4.78 -1.19
C LEU A 91 23.37 5.21 -2.67
N THR A 92 22.77 4.35 -3.47
CA THR A 92 22.58 4.56 -4.92
C THR A 92 21.15 4.27 -5.35
N ARG A 93 20.69 4.88 -6.43
CA ARG A 93 19.38 4.58 -7.06
C ARG A 93 19.23 3.08 -7.35
N ASP A 94 20.33 2.39 -7.73
CA ASP A 94 20.27 0.96 -8.06
C ASP A 94 19.99 0.07 -6.85
N THR A 95 20.43 0.47 -5.65
CA THR A 95 20.10 -0.20 -4.40
C THR A 95 18.58 -0.18 -4.14
N LEU A 96 17.93 0.96 -4.37
CA LEU A 96 16.47 1.05 -4.26
C LEU A 96 15.79 0.22 -5.37
N LEU A 97 16.20 0.39 -6.61
CA LEU A 97 15.63 -0.33 -7.75
C LEU A 97 15.78 -1.86 -7.63
N SER A 98 16.85 -2.34 -6.99
CA SER A 98 17.08 -3.78 -6.82
C SER A 98 15.97 -4.46 -5.99
N LYS A 99 15.40 -3.76 -5.00
CA LYS A 99 14.28 -4.25 -4.21
C LYS A 99 13.04 -4.48 -5.10
N PHE A 100 12.68 -3.49 -5.90
CA PHE A 100 11.52 -3.58 -6.80
C PHE A 100 11.75 -4.56 -7.97
N ARG A 101 12.98 -4.65 -8.48
CA ARG A 101 13.34 -5.67 -9.51
C ARG A 101 13.18 -7.09 -8.97
N ARG A 102 13.51 -7.33 -7.71
CA ARG A 102 13.26 -8.62 -7.04
C ARG A 102 11.76 -8.97 -7.09
N ASP A 103 10.89 -8.00 -6.77
CA ASP A 103 9.45 -8.21 -6.79
C ASP A 103 8.92 -8.49 -8.20
N LEU A 104 9.46 -7.81 -9.23
CA LEU A 104 9.15 -8.13 -10.63
C LEU A 104 9.54 -9.58 -11.00
N VAL A 105 10.69 -10.06 -10.52
CA VAL A 105 11.11 -11.45 -10.74
C VAL A 105 10.17 -12.43 -10.06
N TRP A 106 9.71 -12.13 -8.85
CA TRP A 106 8.71 -12.95 -8.15
C TRP A 106 7.36 -12.92 -8.84
N ALA A 107 6.91 -11.76 -9.30
CA ALA A 107 5.66 -11.65 -10.07
C ALA A 107 5.69 -12.50 -11.34
N ASP A 108 6.80 -12.45 -12.10
CA ASP A 108 6.97 -13.25 -13.31
C ASP A 108 7.00 -14.76 -12.98
N ARG A 109 7.65 -15.16 -11.87
CA ARG A 109 7.72 -16.56 -11.43
C ARG A 109 6.39 -17.12 -10.96
N LEU A 110 5.62 -16.31 -10.25
CA LEU A 110 4.34 -16.70 -9.66
C LEU A 110 3.18 -16.50 -10.64
N GLY A 111 3.41 -15.84 -11.77
CA GLY A 111 2.35 -15.54 -12.74
C GLY A 111 1.31 -14.57 -12.20
N ALA A 112 1.73 -13.61 -11.36
CA ALA A 112 0.83 -12.63 -10.78
C ALA A 112 0.09 -11.83 -11.87
N GLU A 113 -1.23 -11.67 -11.71
CA GLU A 113 -2.05 -10.94 -12.68
C GLU A 113 -1.89 -9.42 -12.52
N TYR A 114 -1.57 -8.95 -11.32
CA TYR A 114 -1.28 -7.56 -11.03
C TYR A 114 -0.14 -7.38 -10.03
N LEU A 115 0.41 -6.16 -10.02
CA LEU A 115 1.42 -5.66 -9.09
C LEU A 115 0.90 -4.40 -8.43
N VAL A 116 1.10 -4.25 -7.12
CA VAL A 116 0.77 -3.04 -6.39
C VAL A 116 2.05 -2.27 -6.06
N PHE A 117 2.07 -0.98 -6.32
CA PHE A 117 3.17 -0.08 -6.01
C PHE A 117 2.68 1.17 -5.28
N HIS A 118 3.23 1.46 -4.11
CA HIS A 118 2.92 2.64 -3.30
C HIS A 118 3.42 3.93 -3.97
N ILE A 119 2.54 4.90 -4.20
CA ILE A 119 2.90 6.23 -4.69
C ILE A 119 2.94 7.19 -3.51
N ALA A 120 3.97 7.03 -2.67
CA ALA A 120 4.13 7.85 -1.47
C ALA A 120 5.56 7.86 -0.94
N GLU A 121 5.84 8.85 -0.11
CA GLU A 121 7.06 8.95 0.69
C GLU A 121 6.76 9.63 2.02
N SER A 122 7.45 9.20 3.07
CA SER A 122 7.36 9.85 4.38
C SER A 122 8.59 9.55 5.21
N ARG A 123 9.11 10.57 5.86
CA ARG A 123 10.15 10.47 6.88
C ARG A 123 9.56 10.01 8.21
N VAL A 124 10.41 9.48 9.09
CA VAL A 124 9.93 8.96 10.39
C VAL A 124 9.17 10.01 11.19
N ILE A 125 9.67 11.24 11.28
CA ILE A 125 9.01 12.30 12.06
C ILE A 125 7.67 12.72 11.44
N GLU A 126 7.56 12.72 10.12
CA GLU A 126 6.38 13.14 9.39
C GLU A 126 5.19 12.21 9.61
N SER A 127 5.45 10.92 9.91
CA SER A 127 4.39 9.98 10.29
C SER A 127 3.63 10.38 11.55
N PHE A 128 4.25 11.21 12.41
CA PHE A 128 3.63 11.71 13.65
C PHE A 128 3.11 13.14 13.51
N THR A 129 3.82 13.99 12.78
CA THR A 129 3.51 15.42 12.68
C THR A 129 2.57 15.74 11.53
N GLU A 130 2.55 14.91 10.49
CA GLU A 130 1.93 15.20 9.20
C GLU A 130 2.39 16.57 8.63
N GLU A 131 3.63 16.97 8.95
CA GLU A 131 4.31 18.12 8.38
C GLU A 131 5.36 17.61 7.41
N TYR A 132 4.98 17.54 6.15
CA TYR A 132 5.76 16.91 5.10
C TYR A 132 6.75 17.87 4.45
N LEU A 133 7.97 17.37 4.19
CA LEU A 133 9.03 18.12 3.52
C LEU A 133 8.79 18.22 2.01
N HIS A 134 8.28 17.14 1.43
CA HIS A 134 8.10 17.03 -0.01
C HIS A 134 6.63 17.20 -0.39
N THR A 135 6.40 17.66 -1.63
CA THR A 135 5.06 17.84 -2.19
C THR A 135 4.54 16.57 -2.88
N ASP A 136 3.23 16.50 -3.12
CA ASP A 136 2.60 15.42 -3.88
C ASP A 136 3.25 15.31 -5.28
N GLU A 137 3.51 16.46 -5.93
CA GLU A 137 4.10 16.56 -7.26
C GLU A 137 5.51 15.97 -7.30
N GLU A 138 6.39 16.35 -6.37
CA GLU A 138 7.77 15.85 -6.31
C GLU A 138 7.82 14.34 -6.14
N ILE A 139 6.96 13.79 -5.27
CA ILE A 139 6.91 12.35 -5.03
C ILE A 139 6.32 11.60 -6.23
N CYS A 140 5.25 12.10 -6.83
CA CYS A 140 4.66 11.51 -8.03
C CYS A 140 5.64 11.48 -9.21
N GLU A 141 6.38 12.58 -9.44
CA GLU A 141 7.39 12.66 -10.49
C GLU A 141 8.50 11.62 -10.30
N ALA A 142 9.04 11.53 -9.09
CA ALA A 142 10.07 10.54 -8.77
C ALA A 142 9.56 9.09 -8.85
N CYS A 143 8.33 8.81 -8.40
CA CYS A 143 7.69 7.50 -8.57
C CYS A 143 7.54 7.13 -10.05
N ALA A 144 7.12 8.08 -10.89
CA ALA A 144 7.00 7.84 -12.33
C ALA A 144 8.36 7.53 -12.97
N GLU A 145 9.45 8.24 -12.59
CA GLU A 145 10.81 7.90 -13.01
C GLU A 145 11.20 6.46 -12.62
N ILE A 146 10.96 6.07 -11.36
CA ILE A 146 11.25 4.72 -10.85
C ILE A 146 10.52 3.68 -11.69
N LEU A 147 9.22 3.85 -11.87
CA LEU A 147 8.37 2.92 -12.62
C LEU A 147 8.76 2.85 -14.10
N ASP A 148 9.09 3.96 -14.73
CA ASP A 148 9.56 3.98 -16.12
C ASP A 148 10.85 3.19 -16.30
N ILE A 149 11.79 3.25 -15.33
CA ILE A 149 13.03 2.45 -15.35
C ILE A 149 12.72 0.96 -15.11
N LEU A 150 11.85 0.65 -14.16
CA LEU A 150 11.51 -0.74 -13.81
C LEU A 150 10.79 -1.47 -14.94
N PHE A 151 9.94 -0.76 -15.68
CA PHE A 151 9.11 -1.30 -16.76
C PHE A 151 9.69 -0.99 -18.15
N GLU A 152 10.92 -0.47 -18.24
CA GLU A 152 11.56 -0.17 -19.52
C GLU A 152 11.55 -1.39 -20.46
N GLY A 153 11.06 -1.20 -21.68
CA GLY A 153 10.94 -2.25 -22.69
C GLY A 153 9.83 -3.28 -22.47
N ARG A 154 9.13 -3.28 -21.33
CA ARG A 154 7.98 -4.15 -21.09
C ARG A 154 6.74 -3.58 -21.80
N LYS A 155 6.22 -4.31 -22.80
CA LYS A 155 4.99 -3.94 -23.55
C LYS A 155 3.77 -4.71 -23.05
N ALA A 156 3.98 -5.79 -22.34
CA ALA A 156 2.97 -6.65 -21.76
C ALA A 156 3.49 -7.22 -20.42
N GLY A 157 2.59 -7.68 -19.58
CA GLY A 157 2.89 -8.24 -18.26
C GLY A 157 1.73 -7.97 -17.30
N PRO A 158 1.95 -8.14 -15.99
CA PRO A 158 0.93 -7.90 -14.98
C PRO A 158 0.37 -6.47 -15.05
N LEU A 159 -0.85 -6.29 -14.61
CA LEU A 159 -1.45 -4.97 -14.43
C LEU A 159 -0.72 -4.24 -13.30
N LEU A 160 -0.13 -3.08 -13.59
CA LEU A 160 0.49 -2.23 -12.57
C LEU A 160 -0.59 -1.38 -11.91
N LEU A 161 -0.77 -1.55 -10.61
CA LEU A 161 -1.72 -0.81 -9.81
C LEU A 161 -0.97 0.20 -8.93
N LEU A 162 -1.23 1.49 -9.18
CA LEU A 162 -0.67 2.61 -8.43
C LEU A 162 -1.53 2.82 -7.19
N GLU A 163 -0.95 2.63 -6.01
CA GLU A 163 -1.70 2.67 -4.76
C GLU A 163 -1.59 4.03 -4.07
N ASN A 164 -2.73 4.52 -3.59
CA ASN A 164 -2.81 5.71 -2.77
C ASN A 164 -2.45 5.44 -1.32
N LEU A 165 -1.65 6.32 -0.73
CA LEU A 165 -1.44 6.43 0.71
C LEU A 165 -1.96 7.78 1.21
N TRP A 166 -1.83 8.07 2.51
CA TRP A 166 -2.24 9.37 3.08
C TRP A 166 -1.09 10.38 3.15
N GLN A 167 0.15 9.95 2.93
CA GLN A 167 1.34 10.77 2.83
C GLN A 167 1.43 11.48 1.48
N PRO A 168 2.46 12.35 1.28
CA PRO A 168 2.72 12.97 -0.02
C PRO A 168 2.91 11.95 -1.15
N GLY A 169 2.35 12.28 -2.30
CA GLY A 169 2.27 11.44 -3.48
C GLY A 169 0.85 11.38 -4.01
N MET A 170 0.40 10.20 -4.47
CA MET A 170 -0.96 10.03 -4.97
C MET A 170 -1.91 9.67 -3.81
N ASN A 171 -2.36 10.68 -3.06
CA ASN A 171 -3.28 10.50 -1.94
C ASN A 171 -4.77 10.65 -2.29
N LEU A 172 -5.10 10.82 -3.54
CA LEU A 172 -6.44 10.97 -4.12
C LEU A 172 -7.23 12.19 -3.64
N ARG A 173 -6.64 13.14 -2.89
CA ARG A 173 -7.35 14.37 -2.47
C ARG A 173 -7.44 15.41 -3.60
N ARG A 174 -6.53 15.34 -4.57
CA ARG A 174 -6.35 16.29 -5.65
C ARG A 174 -6.50 15.57 -7.00
N PRO A 175 -7.63 15.78 -7.71
CA PRO A 175 -7.90 15.09 -8.97
C PRO A 175 -6.83 15.30 -10.05
N GLU A 176 -6.21 16.50 -10.08
CA GLU A 176 -5.13 16.82 -11.01
C GLU A 176 -3.89 15.95 -10.75
N ILE A 177 -3.49 15.74 -9.51
CA ILE A 177 -2.35 14.88 -9.15
C ILE A 177 -2.61 13.42 -9.52
N THR A 178 -3.83 12.94 -9.26
CA THR A 178 -4.23 11.57 -9.61
C THR A 178 -4.14 11.33 -11.11
N ARG A 179 -4.68 12.26 -11.92
CA ARG A 179 -4.61 12.19 -13.37
C ARG A 179 -3.17 12.26 -13.88
N ASP A 180 -2.42 13.27 -13.41
CA ASP A 180 -1.07 13.55 -13.89
C ASP A 180 -0.11 12.39 -13.54
N MET A 181 -0.27 11.77 -12.36
CA MET A 181 0.48 10.56 -11.99
C MET A 181 0.16 9.38 -12.92
N LEU A 182 -1.11 9.14 -13.18
CA LEU A 182 -1.51 8.04 -14.07
C LEU A 182 -1.01 8.27 -15.51
N GLU A 183 -1.00 9.50 -15.98
CA GLU A 183 -0.49 9.85 -17.31
C GLU A 183 1.04 9.79 -17.40
N ALA A 184 1.77 10.15 -16.34
CA ALA A 184 3.23 10.19 -16.31
C ALA A 184 3.87 8.81 -16.49
N VAL A 185 3.29 7.75 -15.92
CA VAL A 185 3.80 6.38 -16.03
C VAL A 185 3.61 5.85 -17.45
N LYS A 186 4.70 5.47 -18.13
CA LYS A 186 4.67 5.05 -19.56
C LYS A 186 4.20 3.61 -19.75
N TYR A 187 4.29 2.75 -18.73
CA TYR A 187 3.80 1.38 -18.85
C TYR A 187 2.31 1.36 -19.18
N PRO A 188 1.89 0.71 -20.29
CA PRO A 188 0.53 0.87 -20.78
C PRO A 188 -0.53 0.09 -19.98
N ASN A 189 -0.17 -1.06 -19.38
CA ASN A 189 -1.10 -1.89 -18.62
C ASN A 189 -1.09 -1.46 -17.13
N LYS A 190 -1.76 -0.35 -16.83
CA LYS A 190 -1.80 0.26 -15.50
C LYS A 190 -3.20 0.68 -15.09
N GLY A 191 -3.37 0.92 -13.80
CA GLY A 191 -4.58 1.46 -13.18
C GLY A 191 -4.29 1.92 -11.75
N ILE A 192 -5.33 2.18 -11.01
CA ILE A 192 -5.24 2.59 -9.60
C ILE A 192 -5.64 1.40 -8.72
N MET A 193 -4.86 1.14 -7.66
CA MET A 193 -5.30 0.43 -6.48
C MET A 193 -5.83 1.46 -5.51
N LEU A 194 -7.14 1.46 -5.25
CA LEU A 194 -7.73 2.34 -4.26
C LEU A 194 -7.73 1.62 -2.91
N ASP A 195 -6.81 2.01 -2.02
CA ASP A 195 -6.89 1.60 -0.63
C ASP A 195 -7.85 2.51 0.13
N THR A 196 -8.91 1.88 0.67
CA THR A 196 -9.99 2.59 1.35
C THR A 196 -9.58 3.11 2.73
N GLY A 197 -8.75 2.38 3.47
CA GLY A 197 -8.23 2.80 4.78
C GLY A 197 -7.23 3.94 4.65
N HIS A 198 -6.33 3.85 3.67
CA HIS A 198 -5.40 4.94 3.35
C HIS A 198 -6.16 6.22 2.97
N LEU A 199 -7.20 6.10 2.14
CA LEU A 199 -8.01 7.26 1.80
C LEU A 199 -8.77 7.82 3.01
N MET A 200 -9.28 6.97 3.91
CA MET A 200 -9.87 7.42 5.17
C MET A 200 -8.86 8.20 6.03
N ASN A 201 -7.60 7.77 6.07
CA ASN A 201 -6.52 8.42 6.82
C ASN A 201 -6.15 9.81 6.30
N THR A 202 -6.50 10.18 5.06
CA THR A 202 -6.31 11.54 4.54
C THR A 202 -7.20 12.58 5.20
N ASN A 203 -8.22 12.17 5.97
CA ASN A 203 -9.16 13.06 6.63
C ASN A 203 -9.23 12.77 8.13
N THR A 204 -8.57 13.61 8.93
CA THR A 204 -8.53 13.48 10.39
C THR A 204 -9.90 13.68 11.09
N SER A 205 -10.98 13.91 10.36
CA SER A 205 -12.35 13.93 10.91
C SER A 205 -13.06 12.59 10.79
N VAL A 206 -12.40 11.57 10.28
CA VAL A 206 -12.93 10.22 10.12
C VAL A 206 -12.64 9.40 11.37
N ASP A 207 -13.66 9.23 12.21
CA ASP A 207 -13.62 8.45 13.45
C ASP A 207 -14.62 7.28 13.44
N THR A 208 -15.47 7.18 12.40
CA THR A 208 -16.38 6.05 12.16
C THR A 208 -16.32 5.58 10.71
N GLN A 209 -16.76 4.34 10.48
CA GLN A 209 -16.78 3.78 9.12
C GLN A 209 -17.75 4.50 8.20
N GLU A 210 -18.89 4.97 8.72
CA GLU A 210 -19.87 5.77 7.96
C GLU A 210 -19.27 7.10 7.50
N GLN A 211 -18.51 7.78 8.38
CA GLN A 211 -17.77 8.99 7.99
C GLN A 211 -16.71 8.67 6.91
N GLY A 212 -16.04 7.52 7.03
CA GLY A 212 -15.09 7.04 6.04
C GLY A 212 -15.73 6.81 4.68
N LEU A 213 -16.83 6.06 4.62
CA LEU A 213 -17.59 5.84 3.38
C LEU A 213 -18.03 7.15 2.74
N ALA A 214 -18.59 8.06 3.56
CA ALA A 214 -19.01 9.38 3.08
C ALA A 214 -17.81 10.22 2.56
N TRP A 215 -16.62 10.06 3.14
CA TRP A 215 -15.41 10.72 2.65
C TRP A 215 -14.95 10.14 1.32
N ILE A 216 -14.89 8.81 1.19
CA ILE A 216 -14.52 8.15 -0.07
C ILE A 216 -15.45 8.57 -1.20
N HIS A 217 -16.77 8.56 -0.99
CA HIS A 217 -17.73 9.02 -2.00
C HIS A 217 -17.49 10.47 -2.41
N ARG A 218 -17.20 11.36 -1.46
CA ARG A 218 -16.90 12.78 -1.78
C ARG A 218 -15.62 12.92 -2.61
N VAL A 219 -14.60 12.10 -2.37
CA VAL A 219 -13.38 12.11 -3.19
C VAL A 219 -13.69 11.63 -4.60
N ILE A 220 -14.49 10.58 -4.77
CA ILE A 220 -14.92 10.12 -6.10
C ILE A 220 -15.71 11.24 -6.82
N ASP A 221 -16.68 11.86 -6.14
CA ASP A 221 -17.49 12.95 -6.71
C ASP A 221 -16.62 14.16 -7.12
N ALA A 222 -15.56 14.47 -6.35
CA ALA A 222 -14.63 15.55 -6.67
C ALA A 222 -13.83 15.26 -7.96
N HIS A 223 -13.40 14.01 -8.17
CA HIS A 223 -12.73 13.60 -9.40
C HIS A 223 -13.67 13.67 -10.61
N GLU A 224 -14.88 13.15 -10.48
CA GLU A 224 -15.91 13.24 -11.53
C GLU A 224 -16.21 14.71 -11.88
N THR A 225 -16.33 15.58 -10.88
CA THR A 225 -16.55 17.02 -11.08
C THR A 225 -15.38 17.69 -11.81
N ALA A 226 -14.15 17.24 -11.54
CA ALA A 226 -12.94 17.71 -12.23
C ALA A 226 -12.76 17.10 -13.63
N GLY A 227 -13.69 16.25 -14.08
CA GLY A 227 -13.65 15.60 -15.40
C GLY A 227 -12.70 14.40 -15.48
N PHE A 228 -12.35 13.80 -14.34
CA PHE A 228 -11.56 12.58 -14.29
C PHE A 228 -12.43 11.40 -13.80
N ASP A 229 -12.55 10.38 -14.62
CA ASP A 229 -13.27 9.14 -14.27
C ASP A 229 -12.41 8.27 -13.33
N LEU A 230 -12.47 8.56 -12.03
CA LEU A 230 -11.74 7.81 -11.01
C LEU A 230 -12.23 6.35 -10.97
N CYS A 231 -13.53 6.10 -11.06
CA CYS A 231 -14.08 4.75 -11.03
C CYS A 231 -13.58 3.91 -12.20
N GLY A 232 -13.50 4.49 -13.40
CA GLY A 232 -12.94 3.80 -14.58
C GLY A 232 -11.43 3.58 -14.50
N ALA A 233 -10.69 4.40 -13.74
CA ALA A 233 -9.26 4.26 -13.51
C ALA A 233 -8.93 3.25 -12.39
N VAL A 234 -9.82 3.06 -11.41
CA VAL A 234 -9.66 2.08 -10.32
C VAL A 234 -9.89 0.68 -10.86
N ARG A 235 -8.80 -0.09 -10.91
CA ARG A 235 -8.80 -1.48 -11.37
C ARG A 235 -8.69 -2.46 -10.19
N GLY A 236 -8.17 -2.01 -9.06
CA GLY A 236 -8.06 -2.76 -7.82
C GLY A 236 -8.56 -1.95 -6.62
N VAL A 237 -9.04 -2.65 -5.60
CA VAL A 237 -9.43 -2.07 -4.31
C VAL A 237 -8.81 -2.88 -3.19
N HIS A 238 -8.03 -2.22 -2.32
CA HIS A 238 -7.71 -2.71 -0.99
C HIS A 238 -8.85 -2.32 -0.05
N LEU A 239 -9.61 -3.32 0.36
CA LEU A 239 -10.81 -3.09 1.16
C LEU A 239 -10.52 -3.30 2.64
N ASN A 240 -10.36 -2.22 3.34
CA ASN A 240 -10.16 -2.16 4.77
C ASN A 240 -10.66 -0.83 5.34
N ALA A 241 -10.80 -0.72 6.65
CA ALA A 241 -11.27 0.48 7.32
C ALA A 241 -10.29 0.95 8.38
N SER A 242 -9.93 2.23 8.33
CA SER A 242 -9.14 2.95 9.32
C SER A 242 -9.93 4.14 9.88
N THR A 243 -10.21 4.12 11.19
CA THR A 243 -11.05 5.14 11.88
C THR A 243 -10.23 5.84 12.96
N SER A 244 -9.13 6.44 12.56
CA SER A 244 -8.06 6.92 13.43
C SER A 244 -7.91 8.45 13.50
N GLY A 245 -8.93 9.22 13.07
CA GLY A 245 -8.85 10.67 12.99
C GLY A 245 -8.54 11.35 14.32
N ALA A 246 -9.19 10.94 15.40
CA ALA A 246 -8.91 11.46 16.73
C ALA A 246 -7.48 11.14 17.21
N LEU A 247 -6.95 9.95 16.87
CA LEU A 247 -5.57 9.58 17.16
C LEU A 247 -4.60 10.52 16.42
N ALA A 248 -4.84 10.74 15.11
CA ALA A 248 -4.02 11.62 14.31
C ALA A 248 -3.90 13.03 14.90
N LYS A 249 -5.04 13.64 15.22
CA LYS A 249 -5.06 14.98 15.85
C LYS A 249 -4.26 15.01 17.14
N ARG A 250 -4.49 14.05 18.03
CA ARG A 250 -3.80 13.97 19.33
C ARG A 250 -2.29 13.83 19.16
N VAL A 251 -1.83 12.97 18.25
CA VAL A 251 -0.40 12.74 18.02
C VAL A 251 0.26 13.93 17.36
N LYS A 252 -0.42 14.58 16.41
CA LYS A 252 0.05 15.81 15.77
C LYS A 252 0.22 16.98 16.76
N GLU A 253 -0.70 17.12 17.71
CA GLU A 253 -0.63 18.15 18.77
C GLU A 253 0.52 17.89 19.75
N ALA A 254 0.88 16.64 19.99
CA ALA A 254 1.94 16.25 20.91
C ALA A 254 2.75 15.07 20.34
N PRO A 255 3.58 15.31 19.30
CA PRO A 255 4.36 14.25 18.68
C PRO A 255 5.41 13.70 19.66
N PRO A 256 5.71 12.39 19.59
CA PRO A 256 6.68 11.77 20.49
C PRO A 256 8.10 12.29 20.18
N LYS A 257 8.94 12.30 21.22
CA LYS A 257 10.38 12.47 21.01
C LYS A 257 10.97 11.24 20.35
N LEU A 258 11.66 11.45 19.23
CA LEU A 258 12.37 10.42 18.48
C LEU A 258 13.84 10.40 18.91
N GLU A 259 14.18 9.53 19.86
CA GLU A 259 15.53 9.35 20.39
C GLU A 259 16.01 7.91 20.06
N GLY A 260 17.33 7.74 20.02
CA GLY A 260 17.97 6.46 19.73
C GLY A 260 18.44 6.33 18.28
N SER A 261 18.81 5.12 17.91
CA SER A 261 19.20 4.73 16.54
C SER A 261 18.05 4.93 15.55
N TYR A 262 18.35 4.89 14.26
CA TYR A 262 17.28 4.91 13.25
C TYR A 262 16.31 3.74 13.43
N LYS A 263 16.81 2.55 13.78
CA LYS A 263 16.00 1.37 14.08
C LYS A 263 15.04 1.61 15.26
N ASP A 264 15.47 2.31 16.33
CA ASP A 264 14.58 2.63 17.45
C ASP A 264 13.48 3.60 17.04
N ARG A 265 13.82 4.59 16.21
CA ARG A 265 12.88 5.59 15.70
C ARG A 265 11.86 4.98 14.74
N THR A 266 12.29 4.13 13.81
CA THR A 266 11.40 3.41 12.87
C THR A 266 10.51 2.41 13.58
N SER A 267 10.99 1.75 14.63
CA SER A 267 10.13 0.87 15.44
C SER A 267 8.96 1.63 16.06
N LYS A 268 9.21 2.84 16.61
CA LYS A 268 8.13 3.70 17.12
C LYS A 268 7.18 4.14 15.99
N MET A 269 7.71 4.47 14.83
CA MET A 269 6.92 4.83 13.66
C MET A 269 6.00 3.67 13.24
N PHE A 270 6.51 2.45 13.12
CA PHE A 270 5.69 1.29 12.74
C PHE A 270 4.55 1.03 13.73
N PHE A 271 4.81 1.12 15.04
CA PHE A 271 3.73 1.00 16.03
C PHE A 271 2.66 2.07 15.84
N HIS A 272 3.06 3.32 15.58
CA HIS A 272 2.11 4.39 15.30
C HIS A 272 1.35 4.18 14.00
N VAL A 273 2.05 3.75 12.94
CA VAL A 273 1.43 3.45 11.64
C VAL A 273 0.35 2.37 11.80
N PHE A 274 0.61 1.29 12.54
CA PHE A 274 -0.41 0.26 12.80
C PHE A 274 -1.60 0.77 13.64
N GLU A 275 -1.41 1.79 14.48
CA GLU A 275 -2.53 2.43 15.18
C GLU A 275 -3.33 3.37 14.28
N ARG A 276 -2.68 4.01 13.30
CA ARG A 276 -3.29 4.91 12.31
C ARG A 276 -4.00 4.11 11.23
N ASP A 277 -3.30 3.18 10.66
CA ASP A 277 -3.71 2.34 9.53
C ASP A 277 -4.16 0.98 10.04
N GLN A 278 -5.41 0.96 10.50
CA GLN A 278 -5.93 -0.11 11.34
C GLN A 278 -6.27 -1.38 10.57
N HIS A 279 -6.47 -1.31 9.28
CA HIS A 279 -6.83 -2.43 8.41
C HIS A 279 -7.90 -3.33 9.03
N ARG A 280 -9.00 -2.73 9.48
CA ARG A 280 -10.15 -3.45 10.05
C ARG A 280 -11.17 -3.81 8.97
N PRO A 281 -11.94 -4.88 9.14
CA PRO A 281 -13.01 -5.15 8.21
C PRO A 281 -14.09 -4.08 8.29
N PHE A 282 -14.67 -3.73 7.16
CA PHE A 282 -15.90 -2.94 7.11
C PHE A 282 -17.08 -3.72 7.67
N THR A 283 -17.90 -3.03 8.45
CA THR A 283 -19.18 -3.54 8.96
C THR A 283 -20.32 -2.52 8.75
N ALA A 284 -19.98 -1.30 8.36
CA ALA A 284 -20.94 -0.24 8.12
C ALA A 284 -21.81 -0.52 6.89
N PRO A 285 -23.11 -0.20 6.94
CA PRO A 285 -23.94 -0.21 5.74
C PRO A 285 -23.38 0.71 4.66
N GLY A 286 -23.52 0.31 3.38
CA GLY A 286 -23.07 1.10 2.23
C GLY A 286 -21.71 0.71 1.69
N VAL A 287 -20.93 -0.17 2.35
CA VAL A 287 -19.67 -0.66 1.77
C VAL A 287 -19.90 -1.45 0.48
N LYS A 288 -21.00 -2.20 0.40
CA LYS A 288 -21.42 -2.90 -0.83
C LYS A 288 -21.65 -1.92 -1.97
N ASP A 289 -22.40 -0.83 -1.70
CA ASP A 289 -22.69 0.21 -2.70
C ASP A 289 -21.41 0.89 -3.19
N LEU A 290 -20.41 1.08 -2.29
CA LEU A 290 -19.10 1.60 -2.68
C LEU A 290 -18.38 0.65 -3.63
N VAL A 291 -18.33 -0.66 -3.33
CA VAL A 291 -17.69 -1.67 -4.19
C VAL A 291 -18.41 -1.76 -5.54
N GLU A 292 -19.74 -1.71 -5.55
CA GLU A 292 -20.54 -1.70 -6.79
C GLU A 292 -20.30 -0.42 -7.60
N ARG A 293 -20.14 0.75 -6.97
CA ARG A 293 -19.79 2.01 -7.65
C ARG A 293 -18.41 1.96 -8.30
N LEU A 294 -17.41 1.45 -7.57
CA LEU A 294 -16.05 1.33 -8.06
C LEU A 294 -15.90 0.25 -9.13
N ALA A 295 -16.69 -0.84 -9.03
CA ALA A 295 -16.71 -1.98 -9.94
C ALA A 295 -15.29 -2.50 -10.36
N PRO A 296 -14.36 -2.75 -9.41
CA PRO A 296 -12.98 -3.06 -9.73
C PRO A 296 -12.84 -4.45 -10.35
N ASP A 297 -11.72 -4.68 -11.06
CA ASP A 297 -11.36 -6.02 -11.54
C ASP A 297 -10.94 -6.94 -10.38
N TYR A 298 -10.21 -6.35 -9.40
CA TYR A 298 -9.65 -7.04 -8.25
C TYR A 298 -10.09 -6.37 -6.95
N LEU A 299 -10.42 -7.17 -5.95
CA LEU A 299 -10.73 -6.70 -4.61
C LEU A 299 -9.95 -7.54 -3.61
N THR A 300 -8.98 -6.92 -2.96
CA THR A 300 -8.19 -7.54 -1.90
C THR A 300 -8.75 -7.14 -0.53
N THR A 301 -9.13 -8.12 0.27
CA THR A 301 -9.39 -7.92 1.69
C THR A 301 -8.03 -7.76 2.38
N GLU A 302 -7.62 -6.51 2.64
CA GLU A 302 -6.32 -6.21 3.21
C GLU A 302 -6.45 -5.89 4.69
N LEU A 303 -6.25 -6.90 5.53
CA LEU A 303 -6.51 -6.82 6.96
C LEU A 303 -5.28 -7.16 7.79
N ILE A 304 -5.06 -6.43 8.89
CA ILE A 304 -4.10 -6.82 9.91
C ILE A 304 -4.72 -7.93 10.75
N THR A 305 -4.04 -9.08 10.82
CA THR A 305 -4.52 -10.26 11.52
C THR A 305 -3.45 -10.80 12.49
N MET A 306 -3.90 -11.35 13.63
CA MET A 306 -3.00 -11.84 14.67
C MET A 306 -2.58 -13.29 14.48
N ASP A 307 -3.46 -14.09 13.87
CA ASP A 307 -3.30 -15.51 13.59
C ASP A 307 -4.30 -15.97 12.51
N GLN A 308 -4.25 -17.24 12.17
CA GLN A 308 -5.10 -17.83 11.15
C GLN A 308 -6.59 -17.81 11.51
N ASP A 309 -6.95 -17.96 12.79
CA ASP A 309 -8.35 -17.92 13.24
C ASP A 309 -8.89 -16.48 13.16
N ASP A 310 -8.10 -15.49 13.56
CA ASP A 310 -8.45 -14.09 13.44
C ASP A 310 -8.61 -13.70 11.95
N ARG A 311 -7.73 -14.19 11.07
CA ARG A 311 -7.83 -13.98 9.63
C ARG A 311 -9.15 -14.51 9.08
N ARG A 312 -9.49 -15.77 9.35
CA ARG A 312 -10.76 -16.37 8.90
C ARG A 312 -11.96 -15.55 9.38
N ARG A 313 -11.94 -15.18 10.66
CA ARG A 313 -13.02 -14.40 11.26
C ARG A 313 -13.18 -13.05 10.57
N LYS A 314 -12.09 -12.30 10.40
CA LYS A 314 -12.11 -10.96 9.78
C LYS A 314 -12.47 -11.04 8.30
N ASN A 315 -11.91 -11.97 7.56
CA ASN A 315 -12.23 -12.21 6.16
C ASN A 315 -13.72 -12.57 5.97
N SER A 316 -14.27 -13.43 6.85
CA SER A 316 -15.70 -13.75 6.83
C SER A 316 -16.58 -12.53 7.08
N ILE A 317 -16.22 -11.66 8.03
CA ILE A 317 -16.91 -10.39 8.28
C ILE A 317 -16.88 -9.53 7.01
N GLN A 318 -15.71 -9.35 6.41
CA GLN A 318 -15.55 -8.51 5.23
C GLN A 318 -16.33 -9.04 4.02
N LEU A 319 -16.26 -10.33 3.75
CA LEU A 319 -17.02 -10.94 2.66
C LEU A 319 -18.54 -10.80 2.86
N ASN A 320 -19.01 -10.88 4.11
CA ASN A 320 -20.44 -10.71 4.40
C ASN A 320 -20.91 -9.28 4.21
N ALA A 321 -20.05 -8.28 4.48
CA ALA A 321 -20.38 -6.87 4.32
C ALA A 321 -20.58 -6.44 2.85
N ILE A 322 -20.06 -7.22 1.90
CA ILE A 322 -20.15 -6.95 0.45
C ILE A 322 -21.09 -7.90 -0.32
N LYS A 323 -21.78 -8.81 0.39
CA LYS A 323 -22.83 -9.65 -0.19
C LYS A 323 -24.12 -8.87 -0.33
#